data_f2174ae5361392b4f2311bcee9fd89b1
#
_entry.id   f2174ae5361392b4f2311bcee9fd89b1
#
_cell.length_a   1.000
_cell.length_b   1.000
_cell.length_c   1.000
_cell.angle_alpha   90.00
_cell.angle_beta   90.00
_cell.angle_gamma   90.00
#
_symmetry.space_group_name_H-M   'P 1'
#
loop_
_entity.id
_entity.type
_entity.pdbx_description
1 polymer ?
#
loop_
_entity_poly.entity_id
_entity_poly.type
_entity_poly.pdbx_seq_one_letter_code
_entity_poly.pdbx_strand_id
1 'polypeptide(L)'
;MKKEYQHIFEPFTVRRMTMKNRIMMTPMGTNYGESSGEMSFLHINYYEQRAKGGVGLIMVENASVDSPEGSNGTTQLRIDHDNYLPRLFKLTETVHKHGACIGIQINHAGASAQSARTNMQPVSASDIPSKAGGEIPRPLSKDEIMRIVKKYGEAAKRAQIAGFDTVEIHGGHSYLLSQFLSPITNKRTDEFGGSLENRARFARLVIEEVRRQVGPFFPIFLRISADEFMEGGNTLEDSLEYLKYLEKEVDVIDVSCGLNGSIQYQIDANHFPDGWRSYMAKAVKERFGKPCVTMGNIRDPHVAEDILARGDADLIGMGPVSYTHLTLPTTPYV
;
A
#
# COMPACT_ATOMS: atom_id res chain seq x y z
N MET A 1 -26.80 11.86 12.27
CA MET A 1 -25.87 10.73 12.44
C MET A 1 -26.29 9.95 13.67
N LYS A 2 -26.37 8.62 13.59
CA LYS A 2 -26.61 7.81 14.77
C LYS A 2 -25.44 7.95 15.72
N LYS A 3 -25.68 8.21 17.03
CA LYS A 3 -24.63 8.27 18.07
C LYS A 3 -23.78 6.98 18.16
N GLU A 4 -24.24 5.93 17.53
CA GLU A 4 -23.71 4.57 17.57
C GLU A 4 -22.37 4.37 16.80
N TYR A 5 -22.07 5.24 15.78
CA TYR A 5 -20.87 5.13 14.94
C TYR A 5 -20.16 6.49 14.84
N GLN A 6 -19.93 7.10 15.99
CA GLN A 6 -19.38 8.46 16.05
C GLN A 6 -17.97 8.52 15.48
N HIS A 7 -17.08 7.60 15.88
CA HIS A 7 -15.66 7.63 15.48
C HIS A 7 -15.47 7.33 14.01
N ILE A 8 -16.26 6.39 13.42
CA ILE A 8 -16.18 6.08 11.99
C ILE A 8 -16.43 7.33 11.14
N PHE A 9 -17.43 8.16 11.52
CA PHE A 9 -17.84 9.31 10.73
C PHE A 9 -17.17 10.63 11.13
N GLU A 10 -16.23 10.60 12.08
CA GLU A 10 -15.40 11.77 12.36
C GLU A 10 -14.45 12.05 11.20
N PRO A 11 -14.33 13.32 10.74
CA PRO A 11 -13.29 13.70 9.81
C PRO A 11 -11.90 13.40 10.35
N PHE A 12 -10.97 13.04 9.47
CA PHE A 12 -9.59 12.80 9.86
C PHE A 12 -8.63 13.55 8.95
N THR A 13 -7.68 14.27 9.54
CA THR A 13 -6.73 15.11 8.79
C THR A 13 -5.31 14.58 8.92
N VAL A 14 -4.65 14.43 7.78
CA VAL A 14 -3.22 14.11 7.67
C VAL A 14 -2.57 15.17 6.80
N ARG A 15 -1.67 15.94 7.36
CA ARG A 15 -1.06 17.10 6.66
C ARG A 15 -2.15 17.99 6.06
N ARG A 16 -2.16 18.14 4.71
CA ARG A 16 -3.13 18.94 3.96
C ARG A 16 -4.40 18.19 3.55
N MET A 17 -4.44 16.87 3.73
CA MET A 17 -5.56 16.03 3.32
C MET A 17 -6.55 15.86 4.47
N THR A 18 -7.83 16.18 4.24
CA THR A 18 -8.91 15.94 5.20
C THR A 18 -9.94 14.99 4.61
N MET A 19 -10.03 13.81 5.20
CA MET A 19 -11.03 12.79 4.87
C MET A 19 -12.34 13.06 5.61
N LYS A 20 -13.47 12.84 4.94
CA LYS A 20 -14.81 13.07 5.53
C LYS A 20 -15.21 12.05 6.58
N ASN A 21 -14.55 10.89 6.61
CA ASN A 21 -14.72 9.83 7.60
C ASN A 21 -13.44 8.97 7.66
N ARG A 22 -13.41 7.98 8.55
CA ARG A 22 -12.23 7.12 8.82
C ARG A 22 -12.22 5.80 8.05
N ILE A 23 -13.02 5.67 6.99
CA ILE A 23 -13.03 4.49 6.12
C ILE A 23 -12.11 4.70 4.92
N MET A 24 -11.20 3.77 4.73
CA MET A 24 -10.29 3.70 3.60
C MET A 24 -10.58 2.45 2.76
N MET A 25 -10.83 2.62 1.47
CA MET A 25 -10.73 1.51 0.53
C MET A 25 -9.26 1.16 0.32
N THR A 26 -8.87 -0.05 0.69
CA THR A 26 -7.47 -0.51 0.54
C THR A 26 -7.12 -0.82 -0.91
N PRO A 27 -5.84 -0.72 -1.31
CA PRO A 27 -5.43 -1.03 -2.68
C PRO A 27 -5.60 -2.52 -2.99
N MET A 28 -6.30 -2.81 -4.09
CA MET A 28 -6.58 -4.18 -4.55
C MET A 28 -6.46 -4.23 -6.06
N GLY A 29 -5.60 -5.10 -6.59
CA GLY A 29 -5.40 -5.29 -8.02
C GLY A 29 -6.68 -5.80 -8.71
N THR A 30 -7.18 -5.04 -9.66
CA THR A 30 -8.41 -5.35 -10.40
C THR A 30 -8.15 -6.00 -11.74
N ASN A 31 -6.97 -5.81 -12.31
CA ASN A 31 -6.61 -6.16 -13.68
C ASN A 31 -7.52 -5.46 -14.75
N TYR A 32 -8.05 -4.29 -14.44
CA TYR A 32 -8.88 -3.49 -15.36
C TYR A 32 -8.07 -2.53 -16.23
N GLY A 33 -6.72 -2.49 -16.07
CA GLY A 33 -5.84 -1.65 -16.89
C GLY A 33 -5.88 -2.01 -18.37
N GLU A 34 -5.59 -1.02 -19.21
CA GLU A 34 -5.33 -1.26 -20.63
C GLU A 34 -4.02 -2.07 -20.78
N SER A 35 -3.82 -2.70 -21.91
CA SER A 35 -2.59 -3.45 -22.20
C SER A 35 -1.32 -2.57 -22.20
N SER A 36 -1.49 -1.27 -22.35
CA SER A 36 -0.43 -0.26 -22.21
C SER A 36 -0.05 0.03 -20.74
N GLY A 37 -0.86 -0.42 -19.77
CA GLY A 37 -0.79 -0.02 -18.36
C GLY A 37 -1.51 1.30 -18.05
N GLU A 38 -2.20 1.89 -19.04
CA GLU A 38 -3.01 3.08 -18.82
C GLU A 38 -4.28 2.72 -18.03
N MET A 39 -4.77 3.67 -17.24
CA MET A 39 -6.03 3.53 -16.54
C MET A 39 -7.21 3.46 -17.53
N SER A 40 -8.01 2.40 -17.49
CA SER A 40 -9.18 2.23 -18.33
C SER A 40 -10.39 3.03 -17.81
N PHE A 41 -11.39 3.23 -18.64
CA PHE A 41 -12.67 3.79 -18.19
C PHE A 41 -13.41 2.86 -17.22
N LEU A 42 -13.18 1.55 -17.31
CA LEU A 42 -13.71 0.59 -16.34
C LEU A 42 -13.12 0.82 -14.94
N HIS A 43 -11.81 1.10 -14.84
CA HIS A 43 -11.18 1.51 -13.59
C HIS A 43 -11.81 2.78 -13.02
N ILE A 44 -11.96 3.83 -13.86
CA ILE A 44 -12.51 5.12 -13.39
C ILE A 44 -13.93 4.90 -12.85
N ASN A 45 -14.77 4.16 -13.55
CA ASN A 45 -16.12 3.83 -13.08
C ASN A 45 -16.08 2.98 -11.80
N TYR A 46 -15.19 2.02 -11.71
CA TYR A 46 -15.01 1.17 -10.52
C TYR A 46 -14.74 2.00 -9.26
N TYR A 47 -13.81 2.94 -9.32
CA TYR A 47 -13.49 3.81 -8.18
C TYR A 47 -14.55 4.87 -7.94
N GLU A 48 -15.20 5.39 -9.00
CA GLU A 48 -16.31 6.32 -8.88
C GLU A 48 -17.46 5.74 -8.05
N GLN A 49 -17.84 4.46 -8.30
CA GLN A 49 -18.92 3.82 -7.53
C GLN A 49 -18.61 3.74 -6.02
N ARG A 50 -17.36 3.52 -5.65
CA ARG A 50 -16.93 3.50 -4.23
C ARG A 50 -16.94 4.90 -3.62
N ALA A 51 -16.53 5.90 -4.38
CA ALA A 51 -16.63 7.31 -3.95
C ALA A 51 -18.09 7.74 -3.71
N LYS A 52 -19.01 7.36 -4.61
CA LYS A 52 -20.47 7.53 -4.45
C LYS A 52 -21.00 6.80 -3.20
N GLY A 53 -20.44 5.63 -2.88
CA GLY A 53 -20.76 4.85 -1.69
C GLY A 53 -20.36 5.50 -0.37
N GLY A 54 -19.65 6.64 -0.39
CA GLY A 54 -19.39 7.44 0.82
C GLY A 54 -18.04 7.20 1.49
N VAL A 55 -17.13 6.40 0.91
CA VAL A 55 -15.79 6.17 1.49
C VAL A 55 -15.01 7.49 1.67
N GLY A 56 -14.21 7.59 2.73
CA GLY A 56 -13.40 8.77 3.04
C GLY A 56 -12.15 8.88 2.18
N LEU A 57 -11.45 7.75 1.99
CA LEU A 57 -10.23 7.65 1.19
C LEU A 57 -10.28 6.42 0.30
N ILE A 58 -9.95 6.59 -0.97
CA ILE A 58 -9.69 5.48 -1.90
C ILE A 58 -8.20 5.38 -2.12
N MET A 59 -7.60 4.23 -1.80
CA MET A 59 -6.24 3.90 -2.24
C MET A 59 -6.32 3.06 -3.49
N VAL A 60 -5.91 3.65 -4.61
CA VAL A 60 -5.88 2.97 -5.91
C VAL A 60 -4.86 1.83 -5.89
N GLU A 61 -5.18 0.76 -6.58
CA GLU A 61 -4.31 -0.42 -6.72
C GLU A 61 -2.87 -0.08 -7.10
N ASN A 62 -1.96 -1.02 -6.86
CA ASN A 62 -0.54 -0.84 -7.10
C ASN A 62 -0.22 -0.50 -8.55
N ALA A 63 0.39 0.67 -8.76
CA ALA A 63 0.90 1.12 -10.04
C ALA A 63 2.42 0.91 -10.13
N SER A 64 2.89 0.35 -11.25
CA SER A 64 4.32 0.11 -11.47
C SER A 64 5.07 1.43 -11.65
N VAL A 65 6.17 1.57 -10.90
CA VAL A 65 7.11 2.71 -11.02
C VAL A 65 8.18 2.47 -12.09
N ASP A 66 8.29 1.23 -12.58
CA ASP A 66 9.33 0.78 -13.52
C ASP A 66 8.80 -0.38 -14.38
N SER A 67 8.13 -0.07 -15.47
CA SER A 67 7.65 -1.11 -16.39
C SER A 67 8.61 -1.21 -17.60
N PRO A 68 8.82 -2.45 -18.13
CA PRO A 68 8.21 -3.72 -17.74
C PRO A 68 8.87 -4.42 -16.54
N GLU A 69 10.12 -4.13 -16.17
CA GLU A 69 10.92 -4.86 -15.16
C GLU A 69 10.20 -4.97 -13.79
N GLY A 70 9.57 -3.87 -13.36
CA GLY A 70 8.87 -3.77 -12.07
C GLY A 70 7.38 -4.09 -12.12
N SER A 71 6.86 -4.65 -13.22
CA SER A 71 5.44 -5.01 -13.35
C SER A 71 5.19 -6.45 -12.93
N ASN A 72 4.04 -6.70 -12.28
CA ASN A 72 3.61 -8.04 -11.92
C ASN A 72 2.52 -8.61 -12.85
N GLY A 73 2.16 -7.90 -13.92
CA GLY A 73 1.15 -8.31 -14.89
C GLY A 73 1.11 -7.44 -16.13
N THR A 74 0.42 -7.92 -17.18
CA THR A 74 0.31 -7.24 -18.48
C THR A 74 -0.67 -6.07 -18.47
N THR A 75 -1.61 -6.05 -17.52
CA THR A 75 -2.64 -5.01 -17.36
C THR A 75 -2.51 -4.23 -16.06
N GLN A 76 -1.35 -4.33 -15.41
CA GLN A 76 -1.06 -3.55 -14.21
C GLN A 76 -0.98 -2.06 -14.58
N LEU A 77 -1.55 -1.22 -13.71
CA LEU A 77 -1.40 0.22 -13.84
C LEU A 77 0.07 0.65 -13.82
N ARG A 78 0.36 1.68 -14.57
CA ARG A 78 1.69 2.30 -14.66
C ARG A 78 1.62 3.76 -14.27
N ILE A 79 2.71 4.23 -13.64
CA ILE A 79 2.93 5.63 -13.29
C ILE A 79 4.39 6.04 -13.56
N ASP A 80 5.10 5.24 -14.33
CA ASP A 80 6.51 5.40 -14.68
C ASP A 80 6.76 6.40 -15.81
N HIS A 81 5.71 6.91 -16.47
CA HIS A 81 5.81 7.87 -17.57
C HIS A 81 4.67 8.90 -17.55
N ASP A 82 4.96 10.10 -18.08
CA ASP A 82 3.99 11.22 -18.08
C ASP A 82 2.78 10.98 -18.99
N ASN A 83 2.87 10.05 -19.94
CA ASN A 83 1.73 9.65 -20.81
C ASN A 83 0.53 9.15 -20.02
N TYR A 84 0.71 8.68 -18.79
CA TYR A 84 -0.37 8.17 -17.93
C TYR A 84 -1.12 9.27 -17.17
N LEU A 85 -0.54 10.49 -17.08
CA LEU A 85 -1.12 11.61 -16.34
C LEU A 85 -2.56 11.95 -16.72
N PRO A 86 -2.93 12.05 -18.02
CA PRO A 86 -4.28 12.47 -18.40
C PRO A 86 -5.40 11.59 -17.81
N ARG A 87 -5.22 10.26 -17.85
CA ARG A 87 -6.23 9.33 -17.32
C ARG A 87 -6.21 9.27 -15.79
N LEU A 88 -5.05 9.40 -15.17
CA LEU A 88 -4.92 9.50 -13.72
C LEU A 88 -5.57 10.79 -13.21
N PHE A 89 -5.37 11.92 -13.89
CA PHE A 89 -6.06 13.17 -13.58
C PHE A 89 -7.57 13.04 -13.71
N LYS A 90 -8.05 12.37 -14.77
CA LYS A 90 -9.49 12.11 -14.96
C LYS A 90 -10.08 11.30 -13.81
N LEU A 91 -9.34 10.32 -13.28
CA LEU A 91 -9.77 9.54 -12.13
C LEU A 91 -9.89 10.43 -10.88
N THR A 92 -8.84 11.19 -10.55
CA THR A 92 -8.83 12.03 -9.33
C THR A 92 -9.96 13.06 -9.37
N GLU A 93 -10.15 13.73 -10.51
CA GLU A 93 -11.26 14.64 -10.72
C GLU A 93 -12.63 13.96 -10.50
N THR A 94 -12.78 12.73 -11.01
CA THR A 94 -14.03 11.97 -10.89
C THR A 94 -14.33 11.60 -9.44
N VAL A 95 -13.33 11.14 -8.68
CA VAL A 95 -13.49 10.76 -7.27
C VAL A 95 -13.76 11.98 -6.38
N HIS A 96 -13.03 13.08 -6.59
CA HIS A 96 -13.21 14.31 -5.84
C HIS A 96 -14.62 14.90 -5.96
N LYS A 97 -15.32 14.73 -7.08
CA LYS A 97 -16.73 15.15 -7.26
C LYS A 97 -17.67 14.55 -6.22
N HIS A 98 -17.31 13.41 -5.63
CA HIS A 98 -18.09 12.73 -4.60
C HIS A 98 -17.56 12.99 -3.18
N GLY A 99 -16.61 13.92 -3.02
CA GLY A 99 -16.05 14.31 -1.71
C GLY A 99 -15.21 13.24 -1.03
N ALA A 100 -14.68 12.27 -1.78
CA ALA A 100 -13.69 11.32 -1.28
C ALA A 100 -12.29 11.82 -1.61
N CYS A 101 -11.34 11.59 -0.69
CA CYS A 101 -9.91 11.70 -0.98
C CYS A 101 -9.45 10.48 -1.79
N ILE A 102 -8.35 10.65 -2.53
CA ILE A 102 -7.80 9.57 -3.35
C ILE A 102 -6.27 9.53 -3.26
N GLY A 103 -5.73 8.34 -3.04
CA GLY A 103 -4.30 8.01 -3.11
C GLY A 103 -4.03 6.96 -4.15
N ILE A 104 -2.76 6.73 -4.46
CA ILE A 104 -2.33 5.65 -5.35
C ILE A 104 -1.17 4.90 -4.71
N GLN A 105 -1.24 3.56 -4.72
CA GLN A 105 -0.15 2.73 -4.25
C GLN A 105 0.91 2.60 -5.35
N ILE A 106 2.15 2.96 -5.06
CA ILE A 106 3.30 2.85 -5.97
C ILE A 106 4.14 1.64 -5.61
N ASN A 107 4.54 0.86 -6.62
CA ASN A 107 5.11 -0.45 -6.43
C ASN A 107 6.15 -0.82 -7.50
N HIS A 108 7.04 -1.74 -7.12
CA HIS A 108 7.90 -2.50 -8.02
C HIS A 108 7.80 -3.98 -7.66
N ALA A 109 7.47 -4.82 -8.63
CA ALA A 109 7.16 -6.23 -8.37
C ALA A 109 8.35 -7.04 -7.83
N GLY A 110 9.57 -6.68 -8.23
CA GLY A 110 10.76 -7.45 -7.84
C GLY A 110 10.66 -8.90 -8.31
N ALA A 111 11.03 -9.84 -7.44
CA ALA A 111 10.94 -11.29 -7.71
C ALA A 111 9.51 -11.79 -7.96
N SER A 112 8.49 -11.00 -7.68
CA SER A 112 7.09 -11.35 -7.99
C SER A 112 6.70 -11.08 -9.44
N ALA A 113 7.57 -10.44 -10.23
CA ALA A 113 7.43 -10.35 -11.67
C ALA A 113 7.59 -11.72 -12.34
N GLN A 114 7.05 -11.87 -13.55
CA GLN A 114 7.15 -13.10 -14.34
C GLN A 114 7.68 -12.77 -15.73
N SER A 115 8.77 -13.40 -16.14
CA SER A 115 9.42 -13.16 -17.44
C SER A 115 8.47 -13.42 -18.62
N ALA A 116 7.57 -14.38 -18.50
CA ALA A 116 6.52 -14.67 -19.48
C ALA A 116 5.57 -13.49 -19.74
N ARG A 117 5.47 -12.53 -18.80
CA ARG A 117 4.61 -11.34 -18.90
C ARG A 117 5.38 -10.07 -19.20
N THR A 118 6.60 -9.96 -18.69
CA THR A 118 7.42 -8.75 -18.78
C THR A 118 8.47 -8.82 -19.89
N ASN A 119 8.76 -10.02 -20.42
CA ASN A 119 9.91 -10.33 -21.28
C ASN A 119 11.27 -9.97 -20.65
N MET A 120 11.32 -9.89 -19.32
CA MET A 120 12.55 -9.59 -18.56
C MET A 120 12.71 -10.55 -17.40
N GLN A 121 13.95 -10.92 -17.08
CA GLN A 121 14.23 -11.67 -15.85
C GLN A 121 13.85 -10.82 -14.63
N PRO A 122 13.10 -11.37 -13.66
CA PRO A 122 12.82 -10.68 -12.41
C PRO A 122 14.08 -10.23 -11.69
N VAL A 123 13.98 -9.14 -10.93
CA VAL A 123 15.07 -8.62 -10.10
C VAL A 123 14.68 -8.60 -8.63
N SER A 124 15.65 -8.68 -7.70
CA SER A 124 15.36 -8.70 -6.27
C SER A 124 16.59 -8.28 -5.45
N ALA A 125 16.46 -8.37 -4.12
CA ALA A 125 17.57 -8.24 -3.18
C ALA A 125 18.63 -9.32 -3.41
N SER A 126 18.19 -10.57 -3.61
CA SER A 126 19.02 -11.76 -3.82
C SER A 126 18.35 -12.70 -4.84
N ASP A 127 19.01 -13.79 -5.17
CA ASP A 127 18.55 -14.84 -6.11
C ASP A 127 17.53 -15.83 -5.51
N ILE A 128 16.73 -15.36 -4.56
CA ILE A 128 15.70 -16.16 -3.89
C ILE A 128 14.37 -16.00 -4.62
N PRO A 129 13.79 -17.08 -5.18
CA PRO A 129 12.52 -17.04 -5.90
C PRO A 129 11.36 -16.59 -5.02
N SER A 130 10.48 -15.75 -5.56
CA SER A 130 9.18 -15.47 -4.94
C SER A 130 8.26 -16.69 -5.06
N LYS A 131 7.46 -16.95 -4.01
CA LYS A 131 6.41 -17.98 -4.05
C LYS A 131 5.33 -17.68 -5.10
N ALA A 132 5.17 -16.42 -5.51
CA ALA A 132 4.24 -16.04 -6.56
C ALA A 132 4.83 -16.16 -7.98
N GLY A 133 6.10 -15.79 -8.17
CA GLY A 133 6.76 -15.80 -9.49
C GLY A 133 7.38 -17.15 -9.84
N GLY A 134 8.02 -17.80 -8.87
CA GLY A 134 8.71 -19.08 -9.04
C GLY A 134 10.02 -19.03 -9.81
N GLU A 135 10.36 -17.92 -10.43
CA GLU A 135 11.60 -17.72 -11.20
C GLU A 135 12.72 -17.22 -10.28
N ILE A 136 13.96 -17.63 -10.58
CA ILE A 136 15.16 -17.12 -9.89
C ILE A 136 15.40 -15.67 -10.35
N PRO A 137 15.26 -14.68 -9.46
CA PRO A 137 15.52 -13.30 -9.81
C PRO A 137 17.02 -13.02 -9.86
N ARG A 138 17.39 -11.99 -10.62
CA ARG A 138 18.74 -11.45 -10.60
C ARG A 138 18.87 -10.46 -9.42
N PRO A 139 19.92 -10.58 -8.59
CA PRO A 139 20.21 -9.57 -7.57
C PRO A 139 20.49 -8.20 -8.20
N LEU A 140 19.87 -7.15 -7.65
CA LEU A 140 20.11 -5.77 -8.08
C LEU A 140 21.52 -5.29 -7.69
N SER A 141 22.20 -4.62 -8.61
CA SER A 141 23.41 -3.83 -8.30
C SER A 141 23.05 -2.57 -7.51
N LYS A 142 24.04 -1.93 -6.90
CA LYS A 142 23.85 -0.67 -6.18
C LYS A 142 23.33 0.46 -7.10
N ASP A 143 23.85 0.57 -8.31
CA ASP A 143 23.41 1.59 -9.26
C ASP A 143 21.95 1.38 -9.69
N GLU A 144 21.52 0.13 -9.86
CA GLU A 144 20.14 -0.21 -10.16
C GLU A 144 19.22 0.12 -8.98
N ILE A 145 19.63 -0.16 -7.74
CA ILE A 145 18.90 0.24 -6.53
C ILE A 145 18.69 1.76 -6.55
N MET A 146 19.75 2.55 -6.79
CA MET A 146 19.65 4.02 -6.81
C MET A 146 18.79 4.53 -7.97
N ARG A 147 18.81 3.85 -9.13
CA ARG A 147 17.91 4.13 -10.25
C ARG A 147 16.45 3.92 -9.85
N ILE A 148 16.14 2.81 -9.17
CA ILE A 148 14.78 2.49 -8.74
C ILE A 148 14.32 3.47 -7.66
N VAL A 149 15.18 3.87 -6.71
CA VAL A 149 14.89 4.94 -5.74
C VAL A 149 14.36 6.19 -6.45
N LYS A 150 15.09 6.64 -7.50
CA LYS A 150 14.69 7.82 -8.29
C LYS A 150 13.32 7.60 -8.97
N LYS A 151 13.06 6.43 -9.53
CA LYS A 151 11.78 6.09 -10.17
C LYS A 151 10.59 6.16 -9.21
N TYR A 152 10.74 5.74 -7.95
CA TYR A 152 9.70 5.92 -6.93
C TYR A 152 9.40 7.40 -6.67
N GLY A 153 10.44 8.23 -6.56
CA GLY A 153 10.26 9.68 -6.39
C GLY A 153 9.54 10.33 -7.57
N GLU A 154 9.94 9.98 -8.81
CA GLU A 154 9.32 10.47 -10.03
C GLU A 154 7.84 10.01 -10.14
N ALA A 155 7.54 8.77 -9.77
CA ALA A 155 6.18 8.24 -9.73
C ALA A 155 5.30 8.99 -8.71
N ALA A 156 5.82 9.25 -7.51
CA ALA A 156 5.12 10.04 -6.50
C ALA A 156 4.87 11.48 -6.97
N LYS A 157 5.83 12.08 -7.69
CA LYS A 157 5.65 13.41 -8.29
C LYS A 157 4.55 13.42 -9.34
N ARG A 158 4.48 12.39 -10.20
CA ARG A 158 3.37 12.22 -11.16
C ARG A 158 2.03 12.07 -10.48
N ALA A 159 1.96 11.30 -9.39
CA ALA A 159 0.72 11.19 -8.60
C ALA A 159 0.27 12.58 -8.10
N GLN A 160 1.17 13.36 -7.53
CA GLN A 160 0.87 14.73 -7.08
C GLN A 160 0.39 15.62 -8.23
N ILE A 161 1.02 15.56 -9.41
CA ILE A 161 0.62 16.33 -10.61
C ILE A 161 -0.74 15.88 -11.12
N ALA A 162 -1.03 14.57 -11.07
CA ALA A 162 -2.33 14.01 -11.48
C ALA A 162 -3.46 14.30 -10.48
N GLY A 163 -3.21 15.04 -9.40
CA GLY A 163 -4.23 15.46 -8.45
C GLY A 163 -4.54 14.47 -7.34
N PHE A 164 -3.73 13.42 -7.14
CA PHE A 164 -3.87 12.57 -5.96
C PHE A 164 -3.59 13.37 -4.67
N ASP A 165 -4.29 13.03 -3.60
CA ASP A 165 -4.13 13.66 -2.28
C ASP A 165 -2.97 13.04 -1.50
N THR A 166 -2.62 11.79 -1.79
CA THR A 166 -1.55 11.03 -1.14
C THR A 166 -0.96 9.98 -2.07
N VAL A 167 0.21 9.46 -1.71
CA VAL A 167 0.76 8.22 -2.24
C VAL A 167 0.98 7.21 -1.14
N GLU A 168 0.86 5.93 -1.47
CA GLU A 168 1.24 4.83 -0.60
C GLU A 168 2.43 4.07 -1.19
N ILE A 169 3.50 3.98 -0.42
CA ILE A 169 4.68 3.19 -0.78
C ILE A 169 4.43 1.74 -0.36
N HIS A 170 4.50 0.81 -1.31
CA HIS A 170 4.24 -0.60 -1.01
C HIS A 170 5.48 -1.30 -0.45
N GLY A 171 5.56 -1.40 0.88
CA GLY A 171 6.65 -2.04 1.62
C GLY A 171 6.36 -3.45 2.13
N GLY A 172 5.28 -4.10 1.68
CA GLY A 172 4.84 -5.43 2.13
C GLY A 172 4.63 -6.45 1.01
N HIS A 173 4.05 -7.60 1.37
CA HIS A 173 3.43 -8.60 0.48
C HIS A 173 4.38 -9.20 -0.58
N SER A 174 5.65 -9.42 -0.23
CA SER A 174 6.66 -9.99 -1.13
C SER A 174 6.98 -9.18 -2.38
N TYR A 175 6.68 -7.85 -2.39
CA TYR A 175 7.16 -6.96 -3.44
C TYR A 175 8.56 -6.43 -3.14
N LEU A 176 9.16 -5.66 -4.04
CA LEU A 176 10.59 -5.37 -4.02
C LEU A 176 11.10 -4.81 -2.68
N LEU A 177 10.41 -3.82 -2.08
CA LEU A 177 10.83 -3.26 -0.79
C LEU A 177 10.73 -4.29 0.34
N SER A 178 9.65 -5.10 0.35
CA SER A 178 9.50 -6.23 1.28
C SER A 178 10.61 -7.27 1.11
N GLN A 179 11.04 -7.52 -0.14
CA GLN A 179 12.13 -8.47 -0.42
C GLN A 179 13.49 -8.00 0.13
N PHE A 180 13.70 -6.69 0.25
CA PHE A 180 14.88 -6.14 0.91
C PHE A 180 14.76 -6.16 2.44
N LEU A 181 13.57 -5.91 2.98
CA LEU A 181 13.31 -5.91 4.43
C LEU A 181 13.40 -7.32 5.04
N SER A 182 12.91 -8.33 4.32
CA SER A 182 12.79 -9.69 4.82
C SER A 182 14.12 -10.44 4.83
N PRO A 183 14.51 -11.06 5.95
CA PRO A 183 15.71 -11.90 6.02
C PRO A 183 15.57 -13.22 5.24
N ILE A 184 14.34 -13.63 4.90
CA ILE A 184 14.10 -14.82 4.07
C ILE A 184 14.60 -14.58 2.64
N THR A 185 14.37 -13.40 2.09
CA THR A 185 14.64 -13.06 0.68
C THR A 185 15.89 -12.21 0.49
N ASN A 186 16.36 -11.50 1.53
CA ASN A 186 17.56 -10.69 1.47
C ASN A 186 18.76 -11.43 2.08
N LYS A 187 19.61 -12.00 1.24
CA LYS A 187 20.86 -12.70 1.61
C LYS A 187 22.10 -11.86 1.28
N ARG A 188 21.93 -10.56 1.06
CA ARG A 188 23.06 -9.65 0.75
C ARG A 188 24.00 -9.49 1.92
N THR A 189 25.28 -9.25 1.60
CA THR A 189 26.36 -9.00 2.55
C THR A 189 26.93 -7.58 2.47
N ASP A 190 26.34 -6.74 1.59
CA ASP A 190 26.68 -5.33 1.46
C ASP A 190 25.80 -4.43 2.35
N GLU A 191 25.89 -3.10 2.14
CA GLU A 191 25.14 -2.12 2.91
C GLU A 191 23.60 -2.20 2.78
N PHE A 192 23.08 -3.07 1.91
CA PHE A 192 21.64 -3.32 1.75
C PHE A 192 21.17 -4.65 2.34
N GLY A 193 22.04 -5.38 3.07
CA GLY A 193 21.73 -6.67 3.65
C GLY A 193 22.37 -6.92 5.03
N GLY A 194 22.09 -8.08 5.61
CA GLY A 194 22.54 -8.45 6.95
C GLY A 194 21.70 -7.85 8.06
N SER A 195 22.14 -6.76 8.70
CA SER A 195 21.44 -6.12 9.81
C SER A 195 20.06 -5.56 9.41
N LEU A 196 19.15 -5.40 10.40
CA LEU A 196 17.85 -4.74 10.19
C LEU A 196 18.01 -3.36 9.55
N GLU A 197 18.96 -2.55 10.03
CA GLU A 197 19.25 -1.23 9.47
C GLU A 197 19.62 -1.30 7.99
N ASN A 198 20.52 -2.21 7.62
CA ASN A 198 20.93 -2.38 6.23
C ASN A 198 19.79 -2.88 5.34
N ARG A 199 18.99 -3.84 5.82
CA ARG A 199 17.80 -4.30 5.08
C ARG A 199 16.75 -3.19 4.90
N ALA A 200 16.62 -2.29 5.86
CA ALA A 200 15.72 -1.14 5.79
C ALA A 200 16.25 0.00 4.90
N ARG A 201 17.54 0.02 4.58
CA ARG A 201 18.21 1.12 3.86
C ARG A 201 17.55 1.45 2.53
N PHE A 202 17.22 0.45 1.71
CA PHE A 202 16.59 0.70 0.41
C PHE A 202 15.21 1.36 0.58
N ALA A 203 14.35 0.83 1.46
CA ALA A 203 13.04 1.42 1.73
C ALA A 203 13.17 2.86 2.27
N ARG A 204 14.14 3.12 3.15
CA ARG A 204 14.44 4.46 3.65
C ARG A 204 14.80 5.43 2.53
N LEU A 205 15.72 5.05 1.65
CA LEU A 205 16.12 5.89 0.51
C LEU A 205 14.93 6.20 -0.42
N VAL A 206 14.04 5.22 -0.65
CA VAL A 206 12.81 5.44 -1.42
C VAL A 206 11.90 6.46 -0.73
N ILE A 207 11.67 6.32 0.57
CA ILE A 207 10.82 7.24 1.34
C ILE A 207 11.39 8.66 1.34
N GLU A 208 12.70 8.80 1.57
CA GLU A 208 13.42 10.09 1.53
C GLU A 208 13.30 10.76 0.15
N GLU A 209 13.49 9.98 -0.93
CA GLU A 209 13.37 10.51 -2.29
C GLU A 209 11.93 10.89 -2.64
N VAL A 210 10.94 10.08 -2.26
CA VAL A 210 9.51 10.41 -2.41
C VAL A 210 9.21 11.72 -1.69
N ARG A 211 9.61 11.87 -0.42
CA ARG A 211 9.42 13.12 0.35
C ARG A 211 10.09 14.31 -0.33
N ARG A 212 11.30 14.14 -0.82
CA ARG A 212 12.03 15.20 -1.54
C ARG A 212 11.26 15.70 -2.77
N GLN A 213 10.62 14.80 -3.51
CA GLN A 213 9.90 15.11 -4.74
C GLN A 213 8.53 15.76 -4.49
N VAL A 214 7.78 15.29 -3.48
CA VAL A 214 6.42 15.76 -3.24
C VAL A 214 6.34 16.92 -2.23
N GLY A 215 7.44 17.17 -1.50
CA GLY A 215 7.54 18.24 -0.52
C GLY A 215 6.89 17.91 0.84
N PRO A 216 6.97 18.85 1.81
CA PRO A 216 6.66 18.55 3.22
C PRO A 216 5.16 18.41 3.53
N PHE A 217 4.27 18.90 2.67
CA PHE A 217 2.84 18.96 2.96
C PHE A 217 2.01 17.84 2.30
N PHE A 218 2.60 17.08 1.40
CA PHE A 218 1.93 15.98 0.72
C PHE A 218 1.99 14.72 1.60
N PRO A 219 0.85 14.09 1.97
CA PRO A 219 0.86 12.90 2.79
C PRO A 219 1.55 11.70 2.11
N ILE A 220 2.33 10.97 2.89
CA ILE A 220 2.96 9.71 2.46
C ILE A 220 2.50 8.59 3.38
N PHE A 221 1.88 7.57 2.80
CA PHE A 221 1.54 6.31 3.45
C PHE A 221 2.64 5.29 3.18
N LEU A 222 2.89 4.44 4.16
CA LEU A 222 3.76 3.27 4.01
C LEU A 222 2.98 2.02 4.39
N ARG A 223 2.76 1.12 3.43
CA ARG A 223 2.17 -0.19 3.70
C ARG A 223 3.25 -1.20 4.02
N ILE A 224 3.09 -1.93 5.12
CA ILE A 224 4.03 -2.94 5.59
C ILE A 224 3.35 -4.29 5.80
N SER A 225 4.13 -5.38 5.77
CA SER A 225 3.76 -6.66 6.38
C SER A 225 4.35 -6.68 7.78
N ALA A 226 3.54 -6.29 8.79
CA ALA A 226 4.00 -6.13 10.17
C ALA A 226 4.44 -7.46 10.81
N ASP A 227 3.88 -8.57 10.36
CA ASP A 227 4.34 -9.93 10.65
C ASP A 227 4.28 -10.74 9.35
N GLU A 228 5.37 -11.41 9.03
CA GLU A 228 5.45 -12.21 7.80
C GLU A 228 4.79 -13.59 7.95
N PHE A 229 4.55 -14.05 9.19
CA PHE A 229 4.01 -15.37 9.51
C PHE A 229 4.73 -16.51 8.78
N MET A 230 6.04 -16.40 8.70
CA MET A 230 6.91 -17.39 8.05
C MET A 230 8.14 -17.65 8.93
N GLU A 231 8.55 -18.92 8.98
CA GLU A 231 9.77 -19.32 9.68
C GLU A 231 10.98 -18.55 9.14
N GLY A 232 11.72 -17.90 10.04
CA GLY A 232 12.88 -17.08 9.70
C GLY A 232 12.53 -15.73 9.06
N GLY A 233 11.24 -15.37 8.95
CA GLY A 233 10.78 -14.05 8.50
C GLY A 233 10.77 -13.00 9.61
N ASN A 234 10.43 -11.76 9.24
CA ASN A 234 10.24 -10.70 10.22
C ASN A 234 8.98 -10.97 11.05
N THR A 235 9.12 -10.90 12.36
CA THR A 235 8.02 -10.85 13.32
C THR A 235 7.52 -9.41 13.49
N LEU A 236 6.42 -9.23 14.24
CA LEU A 236 5.95 -7.90 14.61
C LEU A 236 7.05 -7.09 15.32
N GLU A 237 7.82 -7.70 16.21
CA GLU A 237 8.91 -7.01 16.92
C GLU A 237 10.03 -6.58 15.97
N ASP A 238 10.43 -7.44 15.02
CA ASP A 238 11.41 -7.07 13.98
C ASP A 238 10.89 -5.90 13.13
N SER A 239 9.58 -5.87 12.86
CA SER A 239 8.96 -4.80 12.12
C SER A 239 8.94 -3.48 12.88
N LEU A 240 8.68 -3.51 14.17
CA LEU A 240 8.82 -2.34 15.04
C LEU A 240 10.28 -1.84 15.09
N GLU A 241 11.26 -2.75 15.02
CA GLU A 241 12.67 -2.36 14.99
C GLU A 241 13.07 -1.72 13.64
N TYR A 242 12.71 -2.30 12.48
CA TYR A 242 13.08 -1.68 11.20
C TYR A 242 12.30 -0.38 10.92
N LEU A 243 11.08 -0.23 11.43
CA LEU A 243 10.30 1.00 11.28
C LEU A 243 10.97 2.22 11.91
N LYS A 244 11.84 2.06 12.90
CA LYS A 244 12.67 3.16 13.46
C LYS A 244 13.51 3.87 12.41
N TYR A 245 13.88 3.17 11.34
CA TYR A 245 14.66 3.71 10.24
C TYR A 245 13.80 4.31 9.13
N LEU A 246 12.49 4.04 9.12
CA LEU A 246 11.58 4.39 8.02
C LEU A 246 10.58 5.50 8.39
N GLU A 247 10.16 5.59 9.66
CA GLU A 247 8.99 6.34 10.09
C GLU A 247 9.11 7.86 9.91
N LYS A 248 10.32 8.41 9.90
CA LYS A 248 10.55 9.87 9.98
C LYS A 248 9.81 10.67 8.92
N GLU A 249 9.85 10.23 7.67
CA GLU A 249 9.24 10.92 6.52
C GLU A 249 7.88 10.34 6.11
N VAL A 250 7.37 9.35 6.87
CA VAL A 250 6.06 8.73 6.67
C VAL A 250 5.03 9.42 7.57
N ASP A 251 3.82 9.62 7.06
CA ASP A 251 2.74 10.29 7.79
C ASP A 251 1.71 9.30 8.33
N VAL A 252 1.47 8.19 7.62
CA VAL A 252 0.54 7.13 8.03
C VAL A 252 1.15 5.77 7.73
N ILE A 253 1.02 4.82 8.66
CA ILE A 253 1.47 3.44 8.46
C ILE A 253 0.24 2.56 8.21
N ASP A 254 0.17 1.96 7.02
CA ASP A 254 -0.85 0.97 6.65
C ASP A 254 -0.36 -0.43 7.07
N VAL A 255 -0.94 -0.93 8.17
CA VAL A 255 -0.47 -2.12 8.87
C VAL A 255 -1.18 -3.36 8.34
N SER A 256 -0.55 -4.03 7.39
CA SER A 256 -0.94 -5.35 6.88
C SER A 256 -0.03 -6.44 7.46
N CYS A 257 -0.16 -7.67 6.97
CA CYS A 257 0.68 -8.80 7.35
C CYS A 257 0.72 -9.87 6.25
N GLY A 258 1.58 -10.87 6.45
CA GLY A 258 1.75 -11.99 5.54
C GLY A 258 2.56 -11.66 4.29
N LEU A 259 3.02 -12.71 3.66
CA LEU A 259 3.73 -12.72 2.38
C LEU A 259 3.04 -13.70 1.41
N ASN A 260 3.53 -13.81 0.18
CA ASN A 260 3.03 -14.82 -0.79
C ASN A 260 3.16 -16.27 -0.28
N GLY A 261 4.09 -16.55 0.63
CA GLY A 261 4.24 -17.85 1.29
C GLY A 261 3.29 -18.09 2.46
N SER A 262 2.66 -17.04 2.97
CA SER A 262 1.70 -17.05 4.08
C SER A 262 0.41 -16.31 3.71
N ILE A 263 -0.08 -16.58 2.50
CA ILE A 263 -1.17 -15.84 1.83
C ILE A 263 -2.47 -15.80 2.66
N GLN A 264 -2.74 -16.84 3.47
CA GLN A 264 -3.93 -16.90 4.34
C GLN A 264 -3.97 -15.79 5.41
N TYR A 265 -2.81 -15.19 5.74
CA TYR A 265 -2.72 -14.04 6.64
C TYR A 265 -2.72 -12.70 5.88
N GLN A 266 -2.33 -12.71 4.62
CA GLN A 266 -2.40 -11.53 3.75
C GLN A 266 -3.83 -11.26 3.27
N ILE A 267 -4.50 -12.34 2.81
CA ILE A 267 -5.90 -12.34 2.36
C ILE A 267 -6.67 -13.16 3.38
N ASP A 268 -7.34 -12.47 4.31
CA ASP A 268 -7.95 -13.10 5.46
C ASP A 268 -8.92 -14.22 5.09
N ALA A 269 -8.67 -15.41 5.59
CA ALA A 269 -9.63 -16.51 5.52
C ALA A 269 -10.81 -16.23 6.46
N ASN A 270 -12.00 -16.71 6.08
CA ASN A 270 -13.26 -16.42 6.80
C ASN A 270 -13.27 -16.88 8.27
N HIS A 271 -12.41 -17.81 8.67
CA HIS A 271 -12.33 -18.29 10.05
C HIS A 271 -11.64 -17.33 11.02
N PHE A 272 -10.90 -16.32 10.51
CA PHE A 272 -10.35 -15.29 11.38
C PHE A 272 -11.45 -14.38 11.89
N PRO A 273 -11.43 -14.03 13.20
CA PRO A 273 -12.37 -13.06 13.77
C PRO A 273 -12.28 -11.70 13.09
N ASP A 274 -13.35 -10.94 13.16
CA ASP A 274 -13.38 -9.55 12.66
C ASP A 274 -12.36 -8.69 13.43
N GLY A 275 -11.54 -7.95 12.70
CA GLY A 275 -10.51 -7.09 13.28
C GLY A 275 -9.36 -7.81 13.96
N TRP A 276 -9.15 -9.11 13.73
CA TRP A 276 -8.21 -9.99 14.43
C TRP A 276 -6.77 -9.44 14.49
N ARG A 277 -6.35 -8.66 13.51
CA ARG A 277 -4.99 -8.12 13.43
C ARG A 277 -4.84 -6.66 13.87
N SER A 278 -5.89 -6.04 14.45
CA SER A 278 -5.82 -4.65 14.93
C SER A 278 -4.74 -4.43 15.98
N TYR A 279 -4.35 -5.46 16.72
CA TYR A 279 -3.26 -5.41 17.69
C TYR A 279 -1.91 -5.01 17.07
N MET A 280 -1.66 -5.34 15.79
CA MET A 280 -0.43 -4.94 15.11
C MET A 280 -0.41 -3.43 14.85
N ALA A 281 -1.54 -2.87 14.39
CA ALA A 281 -1.67 -1.42 14.22
C ALA A 281 -1.52 -0.69 15.55
N LYS A 282 -2.13 -1.23 16.62
CA LYS A 282 -1.97 -0.73 17.98
C LYS A 282 -0.50 -0.67 18.40
N ALA A 283 0.24 -1.78 18.23
CA ALA A 283 1.66 -1.85 18.60
C ALA A 283 2.50 -0.80 17.84
N VAL A 284 2.26 -0.63 16.54
CA VAL A 284 2.92 0.39 15.72
C VAL A 284 2.58 1.80 16.22
N LYS A 285 1.30 2.06 16.48
CA LYS A 285 0.83 3.37 16.95
C LYS A 285 1.38 3.73 18.33
N GLU A 286 1.38 2.79 19.26
CA GLU A 286 1.94 2.98 20.61
C GLU A 286 3.45 3.24 20.55
N ARG A 287 4.17 2.58 19.64
CA ARG A 287 5.61 2.73 19.50
C ARG A 287 6.04 4.04 18.87
N PHE A 288 5.32 4.53 17.85
CA PHE A 288 5.76 5.66 17.01
C PHE A 288 4.87 6.90 17.12
N GLY A 289 3.70 6.82 17.74
CA GLY A 289 2.74 7.94 17.80
C GLY A 289 2.21 8.35 16.42
N LYS A 290 2.34 7.49 15.39
CA LYS A 290 1.90 7.77 14.03
C LYS A 290 0.48 7.27 13.80
N PRO A 291 -0.32 7.97 12.98
CA PRO A 291 -1.59 7.43 12.50
C PRO A 291 -1.40 6.08 11.81
N CYS A 292 -2.31 5.15 12.09
CA CYS A 292 -2.28 3.81 11.53
C CYS A 292 -3.60 3.43 10.86
N VAL A 293 -3.49 2.69 9.75
CA VAL A 293 -4.61 1.96 9.15
C VAL A 293 -4.56 0.52 9.65
N THR A 294 -5.71 -0.03 10.03
CA THR A 294 -5.88 -1.47 10.26
C THR A 294 -6.93 -2.06 9.34
N MET A 295 -6.81 -3.33 9.06
CA MET A 295 -7.76 -4.14 8.28
C MET A 295 -7.83 -5.56 8.86
N GLY A 296 -8.63 -6.43 8.29
CA GLY A 296 -8.70 -7.83 8.67
C GLY A 296 -10.11 -8.26 9.01
N ASN A 297 -10.85 -8.76 8.01
CA ASN A 297 -12.23 -9.24 8.15
C ASN A 297 -13.18 -8.27 8.90
N ILE A 298 -12.93 -6.97 8.86
CA ILE A 298 -13.82 -6.00 9.53
C ILE A 298 -15.10 -5.86 8.68
N ARG A 299 -16.10 -6.69 9.01
CA ARG A 299 -17.37 -6.81 8.30
C ARG A 299 -18.52 -6.17 9.09
N ASP A 300 -18.38 -6.11 10.42
CA ASP A 300 -19.34 -5.49 11.32
C ASP A 300 -18.91 -4.05 11.64
N PRO A 301 -19.76 -3.04 11.41
CA PRO A 301 -19.44 -1.65 11.74
C PRO A 301 -19.22 -1.41 13.23
N HIS A 302 -19.79 -2.23 14.13
CA HIS A 302 -19.49 -2.15 15.57
C HIS A 302 -18.02 -2.49 15.86
N VAL A 303 -17.45 -3.50 15.19
CA VAL A 303 -16.04 -3.85 15.34
C VAL A 303 -15.16 -2.69 14.86
N ALA A 304 -15.51 -2.05 13.74
CA ALA A 304 -14.80 -0.86 13.24
C ALA A 304 -14.85 0.29 14.24
N GLU A 305 -16.04 0.59 14.78
CA GLU A 305 -16.24 1.63 15.79
C GLU A 305 -15.44 1.35 17.06
N ASP A 306 -15.46 0.12 17.55
CA ASP A 306 -14.74 -0.31 18.75
C ASP A 306 -13.21 -0.19 18.59
N ILE A 307 -12.67 -0.56 17.44
CA ILE A 307 -11.24 -0.41 17.14
C ILE A 307 -10.82 1.08 17.20
N LEU A 308 -11.63 1.95 16.59
CA LEU A 308 -11.37 3.40 16.59
C LEU A 308 -11.54 3.99 17.99
N ALA A 309 -12.59 3.60 18.72
CA ALA A 309 -12.87 4.09 20.06
C ALA A 309 -11.78 3.70 21.07
N ARG A 310 -11.22 2.48 20.94
CA ARG A 310 -10.08 2.05 21.77
C ARG A 310 -8.76 2.72 21.37
N GLY A 311 -8.72 3.38 20.21
CA GLY A 311 -7.53 4.00 19.67
C GLY A 311 -6.50 3.00 19.11
N ASP A 312 -6.91 1.75 18.82
CA ASP A 312 -6.03 0.72 18.25
C ASP A 312 -5.54 1.11 16.85
N ALA A 313 -6.35 1.87 16.10
CA ALA A 313 -6.01 2.45 14.80
C ALA A 313 -6.72 3.80 14.61
N ASP A 314 -6.38 4.53 13.55
CA ASP A 314 -7.00 5.82 13.19
C ASP A 314 -7.89 5.71 11.95
N LEU A 315 -7.63 4.73 11.10
CA LEU A 315 -8.36 4.44 9.87
C LEU A 315 -8.68 2.95 9.78
N ILE A 316 -9.86 2.66 9.23
CA ILE A 316 -10.32 1.29 8.97
C ILE A 316 -10.18 1.01 7.48
N GLY A 317 -9.33 0.04 7.15
CA GLY A 317 -9.12 -0.45 5.80
C GLY A 317 -10.17 -1.49 5.41
N MET A 318 -10.92 -1.22 4.35
CA MET A 318 -11.88 -2.16 3.78
C MET A 318 -11.37 -2.64 2.42
N GLY A 319 -11.11 -3.94 2.30
CA GLY A 319 -10.67 -4.61 1.09
C GLY A 319 -11.82 -5.31 0.35
N PRO A 320 -11.87 -6.66 0.31
CA PRO A 320 -12.82 -7.42 -0.51
C PRO A 320 -14.30 -7.09 -0.26
N VAL A 321 -14.68 -6.64 0.93
CA VAL A 321 -16.04 -6.19 1.24
C VAL A 321 -16.51 -5.08 0.30
N SER A 322 -15.62 -4.23 -0.20
CA SER A 322 -15.92 -3.16 -1.15
C SER A 322 -16.30 -3.67 -2.56
N TYR A 323 -16.09 -4.95 -2.87
CA TYR A 323 -16.57 -5.57 -4.10
C TYR A 323 -18.07 -5.83 -4.07
N THR A 324 -18.62 -6.15 -2.91
CA THR A 324 -20.02 -6.56 -2.72
C THR A 324 -20.90 -5.44 -2.16
N HIS A 325 -20.31 -4.49 -1.43
CA HIS A 325 -21.01 -3.39 -0.79
C HIS A 325 -20.45 -2.06 -1.30
N LEU A 326 -21.18 -1.42 -2.23
CA LEU A 326 -20.81 -0.14 -2.82
C LEU A 326 -21.05 1.04 -1.88
N THR A 327 -21.95 0.86 -0.91
CA THR A 327 -22.27 1.86 0.13
C THR A 327 -21.75 1.37 1.48
N LEU A 328 -21.39 2.30 2.36
CA LEU A 328 -21.07 1.95 3.74
C LEU A 328 -22.30 1.28 4.40
N PRO A 329 -22.11 0.22 5.20
CA PRO A 329 -23.22 -0.49 5.84
C PRO A 329 -24.09 0.37 6.76
N THR A 330 -23.56 1.53 7.11
CA THR A 330 -24.18 2.50 8.05
C THR A 330 -24.94 3.63 7.34
N THR A 331 -24.91 3.72 6.01
CA THR A 331 -25.75 4.67 5.29
C THR A 331 -27.19 4.15 5.31
N PRO A 332 -28.15 4.90 5.85
CA PRO A 332 -29.55 4.49 5.75
C PRO A 332 -29.93 4.46 4.27
N TYR A 333 -30.59 3.40 3.84
CA TYR A 333 -31.25 3.38 2.55
C TYR A 333 -32.25 4.54 2.54
N VAL A 334 -32.04 5.51 1.66
CA VAL A 334 -33.02 6.54 1.34
C VAL A 334 -33.89 6.00 0.23
#